data_d4543397765c8f7615060d2c8484e3b6
#
_entry.id   d4543397765c8f7615060d2c8484e3b6
#
_cell.length_a   1.000
_cell.length_b   1.000
_cell.length_c   1.000
_cell.angle_alpha   90.00
_cell.angle_beta   90.00
_cell.angle_gamma   90.00
#
_symmetry.space_group_name_H-M   'P 1'
#
loop_
_entity.id
_entity.type
_entity.pdbx_description
1 polymer ?
#
loop_
_entity_poly.entity_id
_entity_poly.type
_entity_poly.pdbx_seq_one_letter_code
_entity_poly.pdbx_strand_id
1 'polypeptide(L)'
;MVLFLHITARIEGRKDDGLLATIGGSYFPYLVAMDDAGKVVALMDGDRTADGFRAMMKSGKEYVDWRSKAEKGDSVAKTEVFIRDMMLGEYKDLESAMKQLAAMKNVSKDQKTRIDEQLVLLEVQDVLKPVRENREPSKVQELNAAAGKTFLEMHKKGRVPKAERMFGDFYSAILIHAEVEKDIPVFEEALKLLEERFPKAQKFFDAKRKVLEKLKEDKADEKKDK
;
A
#
# COMPACT_ATOMS: atom_id res chain seq x y z
N MET A 1 -12.01 -25.38 -11.32
CA MET A 1 -12.24 -24.18 -10.47
C MET A 1 -13.57 -24.34 -9.78
N VAL A 2 -13.61 -24.18 -8.47
CA VAL A 2 -14.84 -24.17 -7.69
C VAL A 2 -15.10 -22.73 -7.26
N LEU A 3 -16.30 -22.22 -7.54
CA LEU A 3 -16.70 -20.89 -7.05
C LEU A 3 -17.20 -21.05 -5.61
N PHE A 4 -16.52 -20.41 -4.66
CA PHE A 4 -16.94 -20.34 -3.28
C PHE A 4 -17.44 -18.92 -2.97
N LEU A 5 -18.69 -18.81 -2.52
CA LEU A 5 -19.29 -17.54 -2.10
C LEU A 5 -19.40 -17.51 -0.59
N HIS A 6 -18.65 -16.63 0.05
CA HIS A 6 -18.77 -16.36 1.47
C HIS A 6 -19.67 -15.14 1.69
N ILE A 7 -20.79 -15.35 2.37
CA ILE A 7 -21.75 -14.28 2.73
C ILE A 7 -21.47 -13.88 4.18
N THR A 8 -21.17 -12.62 4.43
CA THR A 8 -20.81 -12.07 5.75
C THR A 8 -22.00 -11.53 6.57
N ALA A 9 -23.24 -11.85 6.18
CA ALA A 9 -24.37 -11.61 7.07
C ALA A 9 -24.15 -12.38 8.38
N ARG A 10 -24.34 -11.72 9.54
CA ARG A 10 -24.26 -12.39 10.85
C ARG A 10 -25.35 -13.45 10.92
N ILE A 11 -25.00 -14.68 10.64
CA ILE A 11 -25.84 -15.86 10.77
C ILE A 11 -25.28 -16.65 11.96
N GLU A 12 -26.06 -16.78 13.02
CA GLU A 12 -25.67 -17.48 14.22
C GLU A 12 -25.26 -18.93 13.92
N GLY A 13 -24.15 -19.41 14.49
CA GLY A 13 -23.66 -20.78 14.31
C GLY A 13 -22.88 -21.03 13.02
N ARG A 14 -22.50 -20.03 12.27
CA ARG A 14 -21.72 -20.19 11.03
C ARG A 14 -20.25 -20.46 11.31
N LYS A 15 -19.69 -21.49 10.66
CA LYS A 15 -18.30 -21.93 10.88
C LYS A 15 -17.25 -21.03 10.22
N ASP A 16 -17.65 -20.20 9.24
CA ASP A 16 -16.73 -19.48 8.32
C ASP A 16 -16.68 -17.98 8.54
N ASP A 17 -17.21 -17.46 9.67
CA ASP A 17 -17.28 -16.01 9.92
C ASP A 17 -15.90 -15.31 9.96
N GLY A 18 -14.82 -16.08 10.24
CA GLY A 18 -13.45 -15.60 10.23
C GLY A 18 -12.73 -15.69 8.88
N LEU A 19 -13.32 -16.30 7.85
CA LEU A 19 -12.60 -16.61 6.61
C LEU A 19 -12.01 -15.37 5.93
N LEU A 20 -12.76 -14.26 5.87
CA LEU A 20 -12.27 -13.02 5.27
C LEU A 20 -10.98 -12.52 5.94
N ALA A 21 -10.96 -12.51 7.27
CA ALA A 21 -9.77 -12.10 8.04
C ALA A 21 -8.62 -13.10 7.85
N THR A 22 -8.93 -14.41 7.82
CA THR A 22 -7.96 -15.49 7.64
C THR A 22 -7.22 -15.37 6.30
N ILE A 23 -7.92 -14.95 5.24
CA ILE A 23 -7.34 -14.77 3.91
C ILE A 23 -6.84 -13.33 3.66
N GLY A 24 -6.70 -12.51 4.71
CA GLY A 24 -6.18 -11.14 4.62
C GLY A 24 -7.15 -10.10 4.05
N GLY A 25 -8.43 -10.45 3.89
CA GLY A 25 -9.44 -9.54 3.38
C GLY A 25 -9.94 -8.55 4.44
N SER A 26 -10.06 -7.28 4.07
CA SER A 26 -10.54 -6.22 4.96
C SER A 26 -11.72 -5.42 4.39
N TYR A 27 -12.20 -5.76 3.19
CA TYR A 27 -13.26 -5.04 2.48
C TYR A 27 -14.09 -5.98 1.60
N PHE A 28 -15.24 -5.52 1.14
CA PHE A 28 -16.14 -6.26 0.24
C PHE A 28 -16.33 -5.54 -1.09
N PRO A 29 -16.49 -6.31 -2.17
CA PRO A 29 -16.20 -7.73 -2.29
C PRO A 29 -14.68 -7.97 -2.36
N TYR A 30 -14.20 -9.00 -1.66
CA TYR A 30 -12.82 -9.46 -1.70
C TYR A 30 -12.75 -10.72 -2.56
N LEU A 31 -12.07 -10.65 -3.71
CA LEU A 31 -12.02 -11.69 -4.71
C LEU A 31 -10.60 -12.24 -4.80
N VAL A 32 -10.45 -13.53 -4.53
CA VAL A 32 -9.17 -14.22 -4.54
C VAL A 32 -9.27 -15.56 -5.25
N ALA A 33 -8.16 -16.04 -5.81
CA ALA A 33 -7.97 -17.43 -6.16
C ALA A 33 -7.18 -18.13 -5.06
N MET A 34 -7.57 -19.35 -4.71
CA MET A 34 -6.89 -20.18 -3.72
C MET A 34 -6.45 -21.48 -4.36
N ASP A 35 -5.38 -22.09 -3.83
CA ASP A 35 -5.01 -23.47 -4.13
C ASP A 35 -5.89 -24.47 -3.36
N ASP A 36 -5.62 -25.77 -3.53
CA ASP A 36 -6.35 -26.87 -2.88
C ASP A 36 -6.10 -26.93 -1.36
N ALA A 37 -5.03 -26.31 -0.87
CA ALA A 37 -4.76 -26.15 0.55
C ALA A 37 -5.44 -24.92 1.17
N GLY A 38 -6.18 -24.11 0.36
CA GLY A 38 -6.84 -22.88 0.82
C GLY A 38 -5.90 -21.68 0.92
N LYS A 39 -4.65 -21.76 0.41
CA LYS A 39 -3.75 -20.62 0.37
C LYS A 39 -4.12 -19.69 -0.79
N VAL A 40 -4.15 -18.39 -0.53
CA VAL A 40 -4.36 -17.37 -1.56
C VAL A 40 -3.19 -17.41 -2.55
N VAL A 41 -3.49 -17.54 -3.84
CA VAL A 41 -2.50 -17.60 -4.94
C VAL A 41 -2.61 -16.42 -5.90
N ALA A 42 -3.75 -15.73 -5.91
CA ALA A 42 -3.91 -14.47 -6.62
C ALA A 42 -5.03 -13.61 -6.01
N LEU A 43 -4.87 -12.30 -6.12
CA LEU A 43 -5.87 -11.30 -5.78
C LEU A 43 -6.48 -10.74 -7.07
N MET A 44 -7.77 -10.35 -7.00
CA MET A 44 -8.37 -9.54 -8.05
C MET A 44 -7.86 -8.12 -7.93
N ASP A 45 -6.93 -7.77 -8.80
CA ASP A 45 -6.43 -6.40 -8.97
C ASP A 45 -6.96 -5.86 -10.30
N GLY A 46 -7.79 -4.83 -10.25
CA GLY A 46 -8.41 -4.21 -11.41
C GLY A 46 -9.91 -4.50 -11.58
N ASP A 47 -10.39 -4.41 -12.82
CA ASP A 47 -11.80 -4.47 -13.16
C ASP A 47 -12.41 -5.87 -12.94
N ARG A 48 -13.60 -5.91 -12.35
CA ARG A 48 -14.37 -7.15 -12.10
C ARG A 48 -15.10 -7.62 -13.34
N THR A 49 -14.37 -7.75 -14.42
CA THR A 49 -14.83 -8.25 -15.72
C THR A 49 -14.43 -9.72 -15.92
N ALA A 50 -14.98 -10.38 -16.93
CA ALA A 50 -14.57 -11.73 -17.30
C ALA A 50 -13.06 -11.81 -17.60
N ASP A 51 -12.48 -10.76 -18.19
CA ASP A 51 -11.05 -10.71 -18.49
C ASP A 51 -10.22 -10.50 -17.23
N GLY A 52 -10.68 -9.68 -16.28
CA GLY A 52 -10.06 -9.54 -14.96
C GLY A 52 -10.03 -10.89 -14.22
N PHE A 53 -11.11 -11.66 -14.23
CA PHE A 53 -11.14 -13.02 -13.67
C PHE A 53 -10.17 -13.97 -14.37
N ARG A 54 -10.09 -13.94 -15.70
CA ARG A 54 -9.12 -14.76 -16.45
C ARG A 54 -7.68 -14.37 -16.09
N ALA A 55 -7.39 -13.07 -15.99
CA ALA A 55 -6.07 -12.57 -15.59
C ALA A 55 -5.71 -13.04 -14.18
N MET A 56 -6.62 -12.93 -13.20
CA MET A 56 -6.43 -13.43 -11.85
C MET A 56 -6.13 -14.93 -11.83
N MET A 57 -6.90 -15.74 -12.54
CA MET A 57 -6.71 -17.18 -12.61
C MET A 57 -5.38 -17.57 -13.27
N LYS A 58 -4.99 -16.86 -14.35
CA LYS A 58 -3.68 -17.02 -14.98
C LYS A 58 -2.55 -16.71 -14.01
N SER A 59 -2.64 -15.59 -13.32
CA SER A 59 -1.67 -15.17 -12.30
C SER A 59 -1.52 -16.18 -11.16
N GLY A 60 -2.64 -16.74 -10.67
CA GLY A 60 -2.62 -17.80 -9.66
C GLY A 60 -1.94 -19.07 -10.12
N LYS A 61 -2.22 -19.52 -11.36
CA LYS A 61 -1.56 -20.68 -11.97
C LYS A 61 -0.06 -20.47 -12.13
N GLU A 62 0.37 -19.31 -12.61
CA GLU A 62 1.79 -18.96 -12.73
C GLU A 62 2.49 -19.00 -11.38
N TYR A 63 1.84 -18.52 -10.31
CA TYR A 63 2.42 -18.56 -8.97
C TYR A 63 2.58 -20.01 -8.46
N VAL A 64 1.58 -20.88 -8.67
CA VAL A 64 1.68 -22.31 -8.31
C VAL A 64 2.82 -22.98 -9.08
N ASP A 65 2.96 -22.69 -10.38
CA ASP A 65 4.04 -23.20 -11.21
C ASP A 65 5.43 -22.73 -10.72
N TRP A 66 5.56 -21.44 -10.30
CA TRP A 66 6.78 -20.92 -9.71
C TRP A 66 7.11 -21.58 -8.37
N ARG A 67 6.12 -21.81 -7.49
CA ARG A 67 6.32 -22.54 -6.24
C ARG A 67 6.88 -23.94 -6.47
N SER A 68 6.30 -24.69 -7.39
CA SER A 68 6.77 -26.04 -7.74
C SER A 68 8.22 -26.04 -8.25
N LYS A 69 8.62 -25.04 -9.05
CA LYS A 69 10.01 -24.90 -9.52
C LYS A 69 10.96 -24.50 -8.39
N ALA A 70 10.53 -23.59 -7.52
CA ALA A 70 11.30 -23.13 -6.38
C ALA A 70 11.63 -24.26 -5.40
N GLU A 71 10.67 -25.16 -5.16
CA GLU A 71 10.84 -26.39 -4.35
C GLU A 71 11.89 -27.33 -4.96
N LYS A 72 12.02 -27.35 -6.27
CA LYS A 72 13.05 -28.13 -7.01
C LYS A 72 14.42 -27.42 -7.06
N GLY A 73 14.54 -26.27 -6.41
CA GLY A 73 15.82 -25.55 -6.27
C GLY A 73 16.05 -24.44 -7.27
N ASP A 74 15.13 -24.15 -8.19
CA ASP A 74 15.24 -23.07 -9.19
C ASP A 74 15.34 -21.72 -8.49
N SER A 75 16.48 -21.02 -8.66
CA SER A 75 16.75 -19.73 -8.01
C SER A 75 15.92 -18.59 -8.58
N VAL A 76 15.60 -18.61 -9.87
CA VAL A 76 14.73 -17.61 -10.51
C VAL A 76 13.31 -17.75 -9.97
N ALA A 77 12.83 -19.01 -9.89
CA ALA A 77 11.52 -19.31 -9.35
C ALA A 77 11.39 -18.90 -7.86
N LYS A 78 12.43 -19.09 -7.05
CA LYS A 78 12.45 -18.62 -5.66
C LYS A 78 12.26 -17.13 -5.57
N THR A 79 12.88 -16.37 -6.45
CA THR A 79 12.72 -14.91 -6.49
C THR A 79 11.32 -14.50 -6.96
N GLU A 80 10.74 -15.18 -7.96
CA GLU A 80 9.37 -14.93 -8.40
C GLU A 80 8.34 -15.24 -7.30
N VAL A 81 8.53 -16.33 -6.56
CA VAL A 81 7.70 -16.66 -5.38
C VAL A 81 7.81 -15.56 -4.33
N PHE A 82 9.01 -15.09 -4.01
CA PHE A 82 9.22 -14.01 -3.04
C PHE A 82 8.50 -12.72 -3.44
N ILE A 83 8.61 -12.30 -4.71
CA ILE A 83 7.91 -11.12 -5.20
C ILE A 83 6.39 -11.31 -5.06
N ARG A 84 5.89 -12.47 -5.42
CA ARG A 84 4.46 -12.78 -5.33
C ARG A 84 3.97 -12.84 -3.88
N ASP A 85 4.75 -13.43 -2.99
CA ASP A 85 4.44 -13.48 -1.56
C ASP A 85 4.31 -12.07 -0.96
N MET A 86 5.20 -11.13 -1.34
CA MET A 86 5.04 -9.71 -0.94
C MET A 86 3.74 -9.11 -1.48
N MET A 87 3.41 -9.33 -2.76
CA MET A 87 2.17 -8.83 -3.38
C MET A 87 0.90 -9.41 -2.72
N LEU A 88 0.97 -10.63 -2.20
CA LEU A 88 -0.13 -11.32 -1.52
C LEU A 88 -0.22 -10.96 -0.03
N GLY A 89 0.72 -10.16 0.51
CA GLY A 89 0.73 -9.73 1.91
C GLY A 89 1.23 -10.80 2.88
N GLU A 90 2.02 -11.78 2.41
CA GLU A 90 2.62 -12.82 3.26
C GLU A 90 3.72 -12.25 4.17
N TYR A 91 4.32 -11.10 3.81
CA TYR A 91 5.26 -10.37 4.66
C TYR A 91 4.52 -9.28 5.43
N LYS A 92 4.63 -9.33 6.76
CA LYS A 92 3.94 -8.41 7.67
C LYS A 92 4.70 -7.11 7.94
N ASP A 93 5.99 -7.09 7.63
CA ASP A 93 6.90 -5.97 7.89
C ASP A 93 8.09 -5.98 6.90
N LEU A 94 8.72 -4.82 6.80
CA LEU A 94 9.87 -4.60 5.93
C LEU A 94 11.08 -5.46 6.37
N GLU A 95 11.30 -5.65 7.67
CA GLU A 95 12.46 -6.36 8.21
C GLU A 95 12.48 -7.82 7.76
N SER A 96 11.33 -8.51 7.85
CA SER A 96 11.19 -9.90 7.42
C SER A 96 11.43 -10.08 5.92
N ALA A 97 10.93 -9.15 5.10
CA ALA A 97 11.16 -9.15 3.66
C ALA A 97 12.64 -8.89 3.31
N MET A 98 13.29 -7.93 3.96
CA MET A 98 14.71 -7.63 3.77
C MET A 98 15.63 -8.80 4.16
N LYS A 99 15.30 -9.48 5.27
CA LYS A 99 16.03 -10.69 5.70
C LYS A 99 15.95 -11.80 4.65
N GLN A 100 14.78 -12.02 4.07
CA GLN A 100 14.61 -13.02 3.01
C GLN A 100 15.35 -12.60 1.73
N LEU A 101 15.29 -11.33 1.34
CA LEU A 101 16.01 -10.80 0.18
C LEU A 101 17.53 -10.99 0.32
N ALA A 102 18.10 -10.75 1.51
CA ALA A 102 19.54 -10.89 1.76
C ALA A 102 20.05 -12.33 1.54
N ALA A 103 19.18 -13.33 1.67
CA ALA A 103 19.51 -14.74 1.42
C ALA A 103 19.42 -15.14 -0.07
N MET A 104 18.90 -14.26 -0.94
CA MET A 104 18.70 -14.55 -2.35
C MET A 104 19.96 -14.34 -3.18
N LYS A 105 20.15 -15.22 -4.17
CA LYS A 105 21.27 -15.15 -5.12
C LYS A 105 20.72 -15.00 -6.54
N ASN A 106 21.52 -14.38 -7.41
CA ASN A 106 21.22 -14.28 -8.85
C ASN A 106 19.90 -13.57 -9.20
N VAL A 107 19.55 -12.53 -8.42
CA VAL A 107 18.37 -11.70 -8.70
C VAL A 107 18.63 -10.83 -9.92
N SER A 108 17.81 -10.96 -10.96
CA SER A 108 17.93 -10.19 -12.21
C SER A 108 17.59 -8.71 -11.98
N LYS A 109 17.97 -7.84 -12.93
CA LYS A 109 17.66 -6.40 -12.86
C LYS A 109 16.15 -6.13 -12.80
N ASP A 110 15.37 -6.83 -13.61
CA ASP A 110 13.91 -6.71 -13.60
C ASP A 110 13.32 -7.14 -12.25
N GLN A 111 13.74 -8.29 -11.72
CA GLN A 111 13.32 -8.76 -10.40
C GLN A 111 13.69 -7.77 -9.30
N LYS A 112 14.90 -7.17 -9.34
CA LYS A 112 15.29 -6.13 -8.37
C LYS A 112 14.36 -4.93 -8.40
N THR A 113 13.97 -4.47 -9.59
CA THR A 113 13.04 -3.36 -9.73
C THR A 113 11.67 -3.70 -9.11
N ARG A 114 11.14 -4.89 -9.42
CA ARG A 114 9.86 -5.35 -8.88
C ARG A 114 9.91 -5.57 -7.36
N ILE A 115 11.01 -6.09 -6.84
CA ILE A 115 11.25 -6.23 -5.39
C ILE A 115 11.27 -4.85 -4.74
N ASP A 116 12.01 -3.89 -5.29
CA ASP A 116 12.12 -2.56 -4.71
C ASP A 116 10.76 -1.85 -4.65
N GLU A 117 9.93 -2.00 -5.69
CA GLU A 117 8.55 -1.51 -5.68
C GLU A 117 7.72 -2.10 -4.52
N GLN A 118 7.84 -3.39 -4.24
CA GLN A 118 7.14 -4.04 -3.14
C GLN A 118 7.70 -3.64 -1.76
N LEU A 119 9.03 -3.49 -1.66
CA LEU A 119 9.66 -3.01 -0.41
C LEU A 119 9.22 -1.57 -0.07
N VAL A 120 9.06 -0.69 -1.06
CA VAL A 120 8.50 0.65 -0.84
C VAL A 120 7.07 0.58 -0.29
N LEU A 121 6.24 -0.34 -0.80
CA LEU A 121 4.88 -0.53 -0.28
C LEU A 121 4.88 -1.02 1.17
N LEU A 122 5.74 -1.98 1.52
CA LEU A 122 5.88 -2.49 2.88
C LEU A 122 6.39 -1.38 3.82
N GLU A 123 7.39 -0.60 3.40
CA GLU A 123 7.90 0.53 4.19
C GLU A 123 6.81 1.56 4.50
N VAL A 124 5.99 1.91 3.50
CA VAL A 124 4.84 2.81 3.71
C VAL A 124 3.82 2.19 4.67
N GLN A 125 3.55 0.89 4.55
CA GLN A 125 2.62 0.20 5.46
C GLN A 125 3.13 0.19 6.91
N ASP A 126 4.42 -0.09 7.12
CA ASP A 126 5.04 -0.09 8.45
C ASP A 126 5.00 1.28 9.10
N VAL A 127 5.31 2.34 8.36
CA VAL A 127 5.23 3.73 8.84
C VAL A 127 3.79 4.13 9.18
N LEU A 128 2.78 3.65 8.43
CA LEU A 128 1.38 3.95 8.68
C LEU A 128 0.73 3.04 9.72
N LYS A 129 1.37 1.95 10.14
CA LYS A 129 0.80 1.01 11.09
C LYS A 129 0.37 1.67 12.40
N PRO A 130 1.19 2.50 13.08
CA PRO A 130 0.78 3.19 14.30
C PRO A 130 -0.42 4.12 14.09
N VAL A 131 -0.52 4.77 12.91
CA VAL A 131 -1.66 5.63 12.55
C VAL A 131 -2.95 4.83 12.47
N ARG A 132 -2.90 3.64 11.84
CA ARG A 132 -4.08 2.78 11.63
C ARG A 132 -4.54 2.05 12.88
N GLU A 133 -3.63 1.76 13.79
CA GLU A 133 -3.91 1.09 15.05
C GLU A 133 -4.43 2.04 16.14
N ASN A 134 -4.18 3.34 16.01
CA ASN A 134 -4.65 4.35 16.97
C ASN A 134 -6.06 4.85 16.62
N ARG A 135 -6.89 5.07 17.66
CA ARG A 135 -8.27 5.57 17.51
C ARG A 135 -8.47 6.95 18.12
N GLU A 136 -7.49 7.49 18.80
CA GLU A 136 -7.55 8.82 19.41
C GLU A 136 -7.22 9.89 18.35
N PRO A 137 -8.15 10.82 18.02
CA PRO A 137 -7.98 11.74 16.90
C PRO A 137 -6.74 12.65 17.00
N SER A 138 -6.42 13.17 18.19
CA SER A 138 -5.24 14.01 18.42
C SER A 138 -3.96 13.24 18.16
N LYS A 139 -3.88 12.00 18.66
CA LYS A 139 -2.74 11.11 18.45
C LYS A 139 -2.59 10.68 17.01
N VAL A 140 -3.70 10.42 16.32
CA VAL A 140 -3.70 10.10 14.88
C VAL A 140 -3.11 11.26 14.07
N GLN A 141 -3.43 12.51 14.41
CA GLN A 141 -2.86 13.67 13.72
C GLN A 141 -1.34 13.79 13.95
N GLU A 142 -0.88 13.63 15.17
CA GLU A 142 0.56 13.62 15.53
C GLU A 142 1.30 12.51 14.76
N LEU A 143 0.76 11.29 14.77
CA LEU A 143 1.34 10.14 14.07
C LEU A 143 1.36 10.32 12.55
N ASN A 144 0.32 10.94 11.96
CA ASN A 144 0.34 11.28 10.54
C ASN A 144 1.41 12.33 10.21
N ALA A 145 1.61 13.34 11.05
CA ALA A 145 2.67 14.32 10.83
C ALA A 145 4.07 13.66 10.92
N ALA A 146 4.27 12.76 11.88
CA ALA A 146 5.50 11.97 11.98
C ALA A 146 5.73 11.06 10.76
N ALA A 147 4.68 10.38 10.30
CA ALA A 147 4.72 9.59 9.07
C ALA A 147 5.06 10.47 7.86
N GLY A 148 4.46 11.65 7.76
CA GLY A 148 4.71 12.61 6.69
C GLY A 148 6.16 13.07 6.62
N LYS A 149 6.84 13.26 7.75
CA LYS A 149 8.28 13.53 7.82
C LYS A 149 9.09 12.39 7.19
N THR A 150 8.79 11.15 7.56
CA THR A 150 9.47 9.98 7.01
C THR A 150 9.22 9.86 5.50
N PHE A 151 7.99 10.08 5.05
CA PHE A 151 7.63 10.02 3.64
C PHE A 151 8.28 11.14 2.82
N LEU A 152 8.45 12.32 3.39
CA LEU A 152 9.20 13.39 2.73
C LEU A 152 10.66 12.98 2.47
N GLU A 153 11.30 12.31 3.42
CA GLU A 153 12.66 11.77 3.22
C GLU A 153 12.69 10.62 2.18
N MET A 154 11.67 9.77 2.15
CA MET A 154 11.52 8.75 1.11
C MET A 154 11.33 9.40 -0.27
N HIS A 155 10.48 10.42 -0.38
CA HIS A 155 10.25 11.18 -1.61
C HIS A 155 11.54 11.80 -2.15
N LYS A 156 12.33 12.48 -1.32
CA LYS A 156 13.64 13.05 -1.69
C LYS A 156 14.62 12.00 -2.24
N LYS A 157 14.48 10.74 -1.82
CA LYS A 157 15.27 9.59 -2.31
C LYS A 157 14.65 8.91 -3.53
N GLY A 158 13.55 9.43 -4.08
CA GLY A 158 12.82 8.82 -5.19
C GLY A 158 12.05 7.54 -4.81
N ARG A 159 11.90 7.23 -3.53
CA ARG A 159 11.18 6.07 -3.01
C ARG A 159 9.71 6.41 -2.79
N VAL A 160 8.94 6.39 -3.87
CA VAL A 160 7.52 6.77 -3.89
C VAL A 160 6.67 5.56 -4.26
N PRO A 161 5.59 5.24 -3.52
CA PRO A 161 4.72 4.12 -3.86
C PRO A 161 3.95 4.38 -5.16
N LYS A 162 3.90 3.37 -6.05
CA LYS A 162 3.19 3.48 -7.32
C LYS A 162 1.69 3.16 -7.22
N ALA A 163 1.30 2.33 -6.25
CA ALA A 163 -0.09 1.95 -6.02
C ALA A 163 -0.92 3.17 -5.59
N GLU A 164 -2.04 3.43 -6.26
CA GLU A 164 -2.86 4.64 -6.09
C GLU A 164 -3.22 4.93 -4.63
N ARG A 165 -3.72 3.93 -3.92
CA ARG A 165 -4.09 4.08 -2.51
C ARG A 165 -2.91 4.49 -1.64
N MET A 166 -1.76 3.80 -1.79
CA MET A 166 -0.56 4.09 -1.01
C MET A 166 0.03 5.45 -1.39
N PHE A 167 -0.03 5.83 -2.67
CA PHE A 167 0.35 7.17 -3.13
C PHE A 167 -0.50 8.26 -2.47
N GLY A 168 -1.82 8.06 -2.39
CA GLY A 168 -2.73 8.97 -1.71
C GLY A 168 -2.42 9.11 -0.22
N ASP A 169 -2.27 8.00 0.50
CA ASP A 169 -1.93 7.97 1.92
C ASP A 169 -0.56 8.65 2.18
N PHE A 170 0.43 8.36 1.33
CA PHE A 170 1.80 8.89 1.40
C PHE A 170 1.84 10.43 1.30
N TYR A 171 1.27 10.99 0.25
CA TYR A 171 1.29 12.45 0.06
C TYR A 171 0.30 13.19 0.97
N SER A 172 -0.78 12.55 1.40
CA SER A 172 -1.66 13.13 2.43
C SER A 172 -0.95 13.29 3.77
N ALA A 173 -0.10 12.33 4.16
CA ALA A 173 0.72 12.46 5.36
C ALA A 173 1.79 13.57 5.21
N ILE A 174 2.42 13.70 4.02
CA ILE A 174 3.35 14.80 3.72
C ILE A 174 2.64 16.15 3.85
N LEU A 175 1.41 16.29 3.34
CA LEU A 175 0.62 17.52 3.50
C LEU A 175 0.37 17.86 4.98
N ILE A 176 0.04 16.86 5.81
CA ILE A 176 -0.17 17.08 7.25
C ILE A 176 1.13 17.51 7.92
N HIS A 177 2.25 16.88 7.59
CA HIS A 177 3.57 17.29 8.10
C HIS A 177 3.91 18.73 7.70
N ALA A 178 3.77 19.06 6.41
CA ALA A 178 4.06 20.39 5.89
C ALA A 178 3.15 21.48 6.49
N GLU A 179 1.88 21.14 6.80
CA GLU A 179 0.95 22.03 7.50
C GLU A 179 1.43 22.32 8.92
N VAL A 180 1.86 21.29 9.67
CA VAL A 180 2.38 21.42 11.04
C VAL A 180 3.67 22.25 11.08
N GLU A 181 4.59 21.99 10.15
CA GLU A 181 5.89 22.69 10.06
C GLU A 181 5.80 24.05 9.35
N LYS A 182 4.63 24.43 8.85
CA LYS A 182 4.41 25.62 8.01
C LYS A 182 5.32 25.67 6.78
N ASP A 183 5.65 24.50 6.23
CA ASP A 183 6.49 24.36 5.04
C ASP A 183 5.67 24.51 3.76
N ILE A 184 5.46 25.75 3.34
CA ILE A 184 4.65 26.09 2.17
C ILE A 184 5.16 25.42 0.89
N PRO A 185 6.45 25.42 0.53
CA PRO A 185 6.96 24.74 -0.66
C PRO A 185 6.64 23.25 -0.70
N VAL A 186 6.85 22.53 0.40
CA VAL A 186 6.55 21.10 0.49
C VAL A 186 5.05 20.85 0.39
N PHE A 187 4.23 21.71 1.01
CA PHE A 187 2.77 21.62 0.91
C PHE A 187 2.28 21.79 -0.53
N GLU A 188 2.78 22.81 -1.24
CA GLU A 188 2.43 23.08 -2.64
C GLU A 188 2.80 21.92 -3.56
N GLU A 189 4.01 21.37 -3.41
CA GLU A 189 4.49 20.24 -4.20
C GLU A 189 3.62 18.99 -3.96
N ALA A 190 3.38 18.64 -2.70
CA ALA A 190 2.57 17.46 -2.35
C ALA A 190 1.11 17.61 -2.84
N LEU A 191 0.53 18.80 -2.72
CA LEU A 191 -0.82 19.10 -3.20
C LEU A 191 -0.90 18.94 -4.72
N LYS A 192 0.06 19.49 -5.46
CA LYS A 192 0.13 19.38 -6.92
C LYS A 192 0.20 17.92 -7.37
N LEU A 193 1.05 17.10 -6.76
CA LEU A 193 1.20 15.69 -7.10
C LEU A 193 -0.08 14.88 -6.84
N LEU A 194 -0.81 15.21 -5.78
CA LEU A 194 -2.12 14.61 -5.50
C LEU A 194 -3.18 15.05 -6.52
N GLU A 195 -3.22 16.34 -6.89
CA GLU A 195 -4.15 16.86 -7.90
C GLU A 195 -3.94 16.20 -9.27
N GLU A 196 -2.69 16.05 -9.68
CA GLU A 196 -2.32 15.38 -10.93
C GLU A 196 -2.77 13.90 -10.93
N ARG A 197 -2.64 13.22 -9.80
CA ARG A 197 -2.97 11.79 -9.69
C ARG A 197 -4.45 11.53 -9.49
N PHE A 198 -5.17 12.41 -8.77
CA PHE A 198 -6.58 12.24 -8.37
C PHE A 198 -7.48 13.41 -8.81
N PRO A 199 -7.58 13.72 -10.11
CA PRO A 199 -8.27 14.93 -10.58
C PRO A 199 -9.75 15.01 -10.21
N LYS A 200 -10.36 13.90 -9.78
CA LYS A 200 -11.77 13.84 -9.36
C LYS A 200 -12.00 14.23 -7.90
N ALA A 201 -10.96 14.43 -7.09
CA ALA A 201 -11.09 14.70 -5.66
C ALA A 201 -11.19 16.22 -5.33
N GLN A 202 -11.94 17.00 -6.12
CA GLN A 202 -12.01 18.47 -6.04
C GLN A 202 -12.32 19.00 -4.64
N LYS A 203 -13.30 18.43 -3.94
CA LYS A 203 -13.68 18.89 -2.58
C LYS A 203 -12.52 18.81 -1.59
N PHE A 204 -11.68 17.77 -1.70
CA PHE A 204 -10.49 17.64 -0.88
C PHE A 204 -9.46 18.72 -1.21
N PHE A 205 -9.22 18.96 -2.50
CA PHE A 205 -8.26 19.96 -2.95
C PHE A 205 -8.69 21.38 -2.61
N ASP A 206 -9.97 21.71 -2.75
CA ASP A 206 -10.50 23.02 -2.36
C ASP A 206 -10.29 23.28 -0.86
N ALA A 207 -10.49 22.27 -0.02
CA ALA A 207 -10.20 22.39 1.41
C ALA A 207 -8.70 22.60 1.69
N LYS A 208 -7.82 21.87 0.98
CA LYS A 208 -6.36 22.01 1.16
C LYS A 208 -5.80 23.32 0.60
N ARG A 209 -6.39 23.86 -0.47
CA ARG A 209 -6.03 25.21 -0.98
C ARG A 209 -6.34 26.29 0.05
N LYS A 210 -7.48 26.23 0.75
CA LYS A 210 -7.80 27.16 1.84
C LYS A 210 -6.78 27.09 2.98
N VAL A 211 -6.31 25.88 3.33
CA VAL A 211 -5.23 25.71 4.30
C VAL A 211 -3.95 26.38 3.80
N LEU A 212 -3.59 26.18 2.53
CA LEU A 212 -2.41 26.79 1.94
C LEU A 212 -2.47 28.33 1.95
N GLU A 213 -3.63 28.92 1.61
CA GLU A 213 -3.85 30.36 1.67
C GLU A 213 -3.62 30.90 3.08
N LYS A 214 -4.22 30.25 4.10
CA LYS A 214 -4.01 30.60 5.49
C LYS A 214 -2.54 30.51 5.92
N LEU A 215 -1.81 29.46 5.54
CA LEU A 215 -0.38 29.32 5.83
C LEU A 215 0.44 30.47 5.21
N LYS A 216 0.05 30.95 4.02
CA LYS A 216 0.70 32.10 3.35
C LYS A 216 0.41 33.41 4.08
N GLU A 217 -0.83 33.62 4.51
CA GLU A 217 -1.24 34.80 5.31
C GLU A 217 -0.49 34.86 6.64
N ASP A 218 -0.51 33.77 7.43
CA ASP A 218 0.19 33.66 8.70
C ASP A 218 1.69 34.00 8.56
N LYS A 219 2.34 33.50 7.50
CA LYS A 219 3.77 33.78 7.22
C LYS A 219 4.03 35.22 6.79
N ALA A 220 3.07 35.86 6.13
CA ALA A 220 3.18 37.27 5.74
C ALA A 220 3.07 38.18 6.93
N ASP A 221 2.23 37.86 7.91
CA ASP A 221 2.06 38.65 9.14
C ASP A 221 3.25 38.48 10.09
N GLU A 222 3.81 37.27 10.25
CA GLU A 222 5.06 37.05 11.01
C GLU A 222 6.26 37.86 10.47
N LYS A 223 6.24 38.29 9.20
CA LYS A 223 7.29 39.13 8.58
C LYS A 223 7.07 40.64 8.79
N LYS A 224 5.83 41.05 9.12
CA LYS A 224 5.52 42.47 9.36
C LYS A 224 5.84 42.88 10.82
N ASP A 225 5.85 41.89 11.72
CA ASP A 225 6.09 42.10 13.14
C ASP A 225 7.58 42.01 13.54
N LYS A 226 8.46 41.79 12.57
CA LYS A 226 9.94 41.82 12.71
C LYS A 226 10.57 43.00 12.00
#